data_ba73113d1efa973066a30f8ff9b94d2d
#
_entry.id   ba73113d1efa973066a30f8ff9b94d2d
#
_cell.length_a   1.000
_cell.length_b   1.000
_cell.length_c   1.000
_cell.angle_alpha   90.00
_cell.angle_beta   90.00
_cell.angle_gamma   90.00
#
_symmetry.space_group_name_H-M   'P 1'
#
loop_
_entity.id
_entity.type
_entity.pdbx_description
1 polymer ?
#
loop_
_entity_poly.entity_id
_entity_poly.type
_entity_poly.pdbx_seq_one_letter_code
_entity_poly.pdbx_strand_id
1 'polypeptide(L)'
;MKKIRIHSVWMLFLLSVFTCLQVKAQYMPVVFDKVYGDKNQIQLVCPLSGDEVALVGKEGQKYNLTWVEREGDVVFSLPLTGFTAVNEIVELDNSQVLVVGQSSVPNVKGKKDKITLCGRIVVINRGGRIVTDIYAGDQGS
;
A
#
# COMPACT_ATOMS: atom_id res chain seq x y z
N MET A 1 -59.51 -19.90 12.18
CA MET A 1 -58.91 -19.26 11.00
C MET A 1 -57.90 -18.13 11.27
N LYS A 2 -57.87 -17.55 12.47
CA LYS A 2 -56.87 -16.49 12.81
C LYS A 2 -55.46 -17.01 13.10
N LYS A 3 -55.24 -18.29 13.40
CA LYS A 3 -53.91 -18.86 13.70
C LYS A 3 -53.00 -19.05 12.47
N ILE A 4 -53.56 -19.22 11.28
CA ILE A 4 -52.78 -19.43 10.05
C ILE A 4 -52.12 -18.14 9.56
N ARG A 5 -52.70 -16.97 9.82
CA ARG A 5 -52.13 -15.66 9.41
C ARG A 5 -50.92 -15.27 10.22
N ILE A 6 -50.84 -15.65 11.47
CA ILE A 6 -49.69 -15.33 12.33
C ILE A 6 -48.46 -16.15 11.91
N HIS A 7 -48.66 -17.42 11.55
CA HIS A 7 -47.55 -18.27 11.08
C HIS A 7 -46.98 -17.84 9.73
N SER A 8 -47.81 -17.35 8.81
CA SER A 8 -47.34 -16.84 7.52
C SER A 8 -46.59 -15.53 7.66
N VAL A 9 -46.96 -14.64 8.56
CA VAL A 9 -46.27 -13.39 8.84
C VAL A 9 -44.92 -13.65 9.49
N TRP A 10 -44.83 -14.59 10.43
CA TRP A 10 -43.56 -15.00 11.03
C TRP A 10 -42.61 -15.67 10.02
N MET A 11 -43.17 -16.48 9.12
CA MET A 11 -42.39 -17.12 8.06
C MET A 11 -41.83 -16.11 7.04
N LEU A 12 -42.63 -15.09 6.69
CA LEU A 12 -42.17 -13.97 5.86
C LEU A 12 -41.11 -13.13 6.57
N PHE A 13 -41.22 -12.91 7.87
CA PHE A 13 -40.24 -12.18 8.65
C PHE A 13 -38.91 -12.95 8.76
N LEU A 14 -38.99 -14.26 9.03
CA LEU A 14 -37.80 -15.15 9.02
C LEU A 14 -37.14 -15.20 7.66
N LEU A 15 -37.90 -15.24 6.56
CA LEU A 15 -37.37 -15.23 5.21
C LEU A 15 -36.64 -13.90 4.89
N SER A 16 -37.20 -12.77 5.34
CA SER A 16 -36.61 -11.47 5.14
C SER A 16 -35.30 -11.27 5.95
N VAL A 17 -35.24 -11.81 7.16
CA VAL A 17 -34.02 -11.81 7.99
C VAL A 17 -32.97 -12.72 7.37
N PHE A 18 -33.36 -13.86 6.82
CA PHE A 18 -32.43 -14.78 6.15
C PHE A 18 -31.85 -14.18 4.86
N THR A 19 -32.65 -13.43 4.09
CA THR A 19 -32.15 -12.71 2.90
C THR A 19 -31.23 -11.55 3.27
N CYS A 20 -31.44 -10.85 4.38
CA CYS A 20 -30.52 -9.85 4.90
C CYS A 20 -29.18 -10.43 5.39
N LEU A 21 -29.17 -11.66 5.90
CA LEU A 21 -27.94 -12.33 6.34
C LEU A 21 -27.10 -12.92 5.20
N GLN A 22 -27.70 -13.13 4.02
CA GLN A 22 -26.97 -13.61 2.84
C GLN A 22 -26.25 -12.51 2.06
N VAL A 23 -26.43 -11.26 2.43
CA VAL A 23 -25.80 -10.13 1.77
C VAL A 23 -24.45 -9.88 2.38
N LYS A 24 -23.52 -10.80 2.41
CA LYS A 24 -22.11 -10.36 2.55
C LYS A 24 -21.07 -11.47 2.65
N ALA A 25 -21.06 -12.34 1.71
CA ALA A 25 -19.76 -12.69 1.16
C ALA A 25 -19.74 -12.03 -0.22
N GLN A 26 -19.45 -10.73 -0.29
CA GLN A 26 -19.02 -10.17 -1.56
C GLN A 26 -17.68 -10.84 -1.85
N TYR A 27 -17.79 -11.90 -2.62
CA TYR A 27 -16.67 -12.46 -3.33
C TYR A 27 -16.11 -11.29 -4.16
N MET A 28 -15.06 -10.66 -3.69
CA MET A 28 -14.31 -9.76 -4.56
C MET A 28 -13.74 -10.65 -5.65
N PRO A 29 -14.21 -10.52 -6.89
CA PRO A 29 -13.62 -11.29 -7.97
C PRO A 29 -12.15 -10.93 -8.00
N VAL A 30 -11.27 -11.93 -8.08
CA VAL A 30 -9.85 -11.71 -8.38
C VAL A 30 -9.83 -11.00 -9.73
N VAL A 31 -9.54 -9.72 -9.73
CA VAL A 31 -9.52 -8.89 -10.93
C VAL A 31 -8.30 -9.25 -11.78
N PHE A 32 -7.21 -9.62 -11.13
CA PHE A 32 -5.99 -10.06 -11.80
C PHE A 32 -5.15 -10.96 -10.87
N ASP A 33 -4.38 -11.82 -11.48
CA ASP A 33 -3.35 -12.62 -10.83
C ASP A 33 -2.07 -12.48 -11.68
N LYS A 34 -1.14 -11.66 -11.24
CA LYS A 34 0.12 -11.39 -11.93
C LYS A 34 1.29 -11.53 -10.97
N VAL A 35 2.38 -12.09 -11.46
CA VAL A 35 3.65 -12.16 -10.74
C VAL A 35 4.50 -10.95 -11.12
N TYR A 36 4.89 -10.16 -10.13
CA TYR A 36 5.71 -8.97 -10.31
C TYR A 36 7.16 -9.26 -9.91
N GLY A 37 7.98 -9.60 -10.90
CA GLY A 37 9.42 -9.77 -10.75
C GLY A 37 9.83 -11.04 -9.99
N ASP A 38 10.57 -11.89 -10.65
CA ASP A 38 11.01 -13.20 -10.11
C ASP A 38 11.97 -13.07 -8.91
N LYS A 39 12.59 -11.92 -8.75
CA LYS A 39 13.63 -11.66 -7.72
C LYS A 39 13.21 -10.67 -6.66
N ASN A 40 12.08 -10.01 -6.83
CA ASN A 40 11.58 -9.01 -5.90
C ASN A 40 10.77 -9.67 -4.79
N GLN A 41 11.23 -9.52 -3.58
CA GLN A 41 10.42 -9.85 -2.41
C GLN A 41 9.52 -8.66 -2.08
N ILE A 42 8.20 -8.83 -2.19
CA ILE A 42 7.25 -7.81 -1.77
C ILE A 42 7.34 -7.68 -0.26
N GLN A 43 7.65 -6.47 0.20
CA GLN A 43 7.78 -6.13 1.61
C GLN A 43 6.53 -5.44 2.15
N LEU A 44 5.97 -4.53 1.37
CA LEU A 44 4.82 -3.72 1.75
C LEU A 44 3.83 -3.63 0.60
N VAL A 45 2.56 -3.60 0.96
CA VAL A 45 1.43 -3.43 0.03
C VAL A 45 0.53 -2.33 0.58
N CYS A 46 0.20 -1.36 -0.24
CA CYS A 46 -0.73 -0.29 0.08
C CYS A 46 -1.86 -0.28 -0.94
N PRO A 47 -3.08 -0.68 -0.57
CA PRO A 47 -4.24 -0.45 -1.40
C PRO A 47 -4.47 1.05 -1.57
N LEU A 48 -4.78 1.45 -2.79
CA LEU A 48 -5.00 2.83 -3.18
C LEU A 48 -6.44 3.06 -3.62
N SER A 49 -6.84 4.31 -3.60
CA SER A 49 -8.13 4.72 -4.16
C SER A 49 -8.21 4.36 -5.65
N GLY A 50 -9.41 3.99 -6.14
CA GLY A 50 -9.60 3.60 -7.54
C GLY A 50 -9.19 2.17 -7.87
N ASP A 51 -9.12 1.30 -6.85
CA ASP A 51 -8.73 -0.12 -6.99
C ASP A 51 -7.29 -0.31 -7.50
N GLU A 52 -6.44 0.67 -7.28
CA GLU A 52 -5.01 0.61 -7.56
C GLU A 52 -4.23 0.09 -6.34
N VAL A 53 -2.99 -0.30 -6.52
CA VAL A 53 -2.12 -0.82 -5.46
C VAL A 53 -0.71 -0.28 -5.62
N ALA A 54 -0.11 0.17 -4.53
CA ALA A 54 1.31 0.44 -4.48
C ALA A 54 2.04 -0.70 -3.74
N LEU A 55 3.10 -1.19 -4.35
CA LEU A 55 3.92 -2.29 -3.84
C LEU A 55 5.34 -1.79 -3.59
N VAL A 56 5.89 -2.09 -2.42
CA VAL A 56 7.32 -1.93 -2.18
C VAL A 56 7.96 -3.31 -2.22
N GLY A 57 8.81 -3.50 -3.20
CA GLY A 57 9.61 -4.70 -3.38
C GLY A 57 11.07 -4.47 -2.97
N LYS A 58 11.75 -5.55 -2.63
CA LYS A 58 13.18 -5.56 -2.32
C LYS A 58 13.90 -6.59 -3.16
N GLU A 59 14.91 -6.15 -3.89
CA GLU A 59 15.85 -7.01 -4.60
C GLU A 59 17.27 -6.78 -4.05
N GLY A 60 17.79 -7.77 -3.32
CA GLY A 60 19.05 -7.61 -2.60
C GLY A 60 18.95 -6.50 -1.55
N GLN A 61 19.70 -5.42 -1.74
CA GLN A 61 19.69 -4.23 -0.86
C GLN A 61 18.92 -3.04 -1.49
N LYS A 62 18.29 -3.24 -2.63
CA LYS A 62 17.59 -2.18 -3.36
C LYS A 62 16.08 -2.30 -3.15
N TYR A 63 15.44 -1.18 -2.92
CA TYR A 63 13.99 -1.08 -2.83
C TYR A 63 13.41 -0.46 -4.10
N ASN A 64 12.25 -0.94 -4.52
CA ASN A 64 11.49 -0.40 -5.66
C ASN A 64 10.04 -0.16 -5.22
N LEU A 65 9.48 0.96 -5.62
CA LEU A 65 8.05 1.23 -5.55
C LEU A 65 7.42 0.92 -6.91
N THR A 66 6.46 0.03 -6.93
CA THR A 66 5.69 -0.30 -8.14
C THR A 66 4.24 0.09 -7.93
N TRP A 67 3.71 0.89 -8.84
CA TRP A 67 2.31 1.28 -8.86
C TRP A 67 1.57 0.45 -9.89
N VAL A 68 0.50 -0.19 -9.48
CA VAL A 68 -0.28 -1.12 -10.29
C VAL A 68 -1.71 -0.63 -10.36
N GLU A 69 -2.25 -0.54 -11.55
CA GLU A 69 -3.64 -0.18 -11.77
C GLU A 69 -4.59 -1.38 -11.61
N ARG A 70 -5.88 -1.09 -11.64
CA ARG A 70 -6.95 -2.05 -11.40
C ARG A 70 -6.86 -3.33 -12.23
N GLU A 71 -6.48 -3.22 -13.48
CA GLU A 71 -6.34 -4.35 -14.41
C GLU A 71 -5.05 -5.16 -14.18
N GLY A 72 -4.20 -4.72 -13.26
CA GLY A 72 -2.93 -5.35 -12.91
C GLY A 72 -1.77 -4.92 -13.80
N ASP A 73 -1.93 -3.86 -14.58
CA ASP A 73 -0.84 -3.31 -15.36
C ASP A 73 0.01 -2.35 -14.54
N VAL A 74 1.30 -2.37 -14.76
CA VAL A 74 2.24 -1.50 -14.05
C VAL A 74 2.17 -0.10 -14.65
N VAL A 75 1.78 0.87 -13.82
CA VAL A 75 1.79 2.29 -14.18
C VAL A 75 3.21 2.82 -14.23
N PHE A 76 3.99 2.54 -13.17
CA PHE A 76 5.42 2.80 -13.11
C PHE A 76 6.09 1.90 -12.08
N SER A 77 7.41 1.77 -12.20
CA SER A 77 8.28 1.22 -11.16
C SER A 77 9.43 2.20 -10.92
N LEU A 78 9.59 2.63 -9.67
CA LEU A 78 10.57 3.63 -9.28
C LEU A 78 11.55 3.04 -8.28
N PRO A 79 12.87 3.07 -8.55
CA PRO A 79 13.85 2.69 -7.54
C PRO A 79 13.88 3.71 -6.41
N LEU A 80 13.75 3.21 -5.18
CA LEU A 80 13.85 4.00 -3.94
C LEU A 80 15.32 4.11 -3.52
N THR A 81 16.08 4.84 -4.30
CA THR A 81 17.53 4.96 -4.12
C THR A 81 17.88 5.60 -2.77
N GLY A 82 18.84 5.01 -2.07
CA GLY A 82 19.33 5.51 -0.78
C GLY A 82 18.57 4.99 0.44
N PHE A 83 17.43 4.35 0.27
CA PHE A 83 16.78 3.68 1.39
C PHE A 83 17.56 2.44 1.84
N THR A 84 17.82 2.34 3.13
CA THR A 84 18.38 1.15 3.79
C THR A 84 17.30 0.27 4.38
N ALA A 85 16.16 0.86 4.71
CA ALA A 85 14.94 0.17 5.11
C ALA A 85 13.73 1.00 4.70
N VAL A 86 12.67 0.34 4.28
CA VAL A 86 11.34 0.94 4.08
C VAL A 86 10.42 0.34 5.13
N ASN A 87 9.82 1.19 5.96
CA ASN A 87 9.05 0.77 7.11
C ASN A 87 7.54 0.83 6.83
N GLU A 88 7.11 1.83 6.07
CA GLU A 88 5.69 2.07 5.85
C GLU A 88 5.45 2.76 4.51
N ILE A 89 4.30 2.50 3.96
CA ILE A 89 3.75 3.18 2.78
C ILE A 89 2.29 3.52 3.04
N VAL A 90 1.89 4.74 2.79
CA VAL A 90 0.54 5.25 3.04
C VAL A 90 0.06 6.05 1.84
N GLU A 91 -1.20 5.86 1.45
CA GLU A 91 -1.85 6.74 0.49
C GLU A 91 -2.13 8.10 1.13
N LEU A 92 -1.79 9.14 0.41
CA LEU A 92 -2.19 10.50 0.71
C LEU A 92 -3.33 10.93 -0.21
N ASP A 93 -4.01 12.00 0.15
CA ASP A 93 -4.98 12.64 -0.74
C ASP A 93 -4.33 13.03 -2.07
N ASN A 94 -5.11 13.06 -3.16
CA ASN A 94 -4.66 13.44 -4.50
C ASN A 94 -3.74 12.43 -5.22
N SER A 95 -3.96 11.13 -5.03
CA SER A 95 -3.21 10.08 -5.75
C SER A 95 -1.69 10.19 -5.54
N GLN A 96 -1.31 10.33 -4.30
CA GLN A 96 0.08 10.34 -3.86
C GLN A 96 0.30 9.24 -2.82
N VAL A 97 1.52 8.73 -2.74
CA VAL A 97 1.94 7.83 -1.67
C VAL A 97 3.09 8.43 -0.88
N LEU A 98 3.01 8.26 0.42
CA LEU A 98 4.06 8.57 1.36
C LEU A 98 4.84 7.29 1.65
N VAL A 99 6.15 7.31 1.46
CA VAL A 99 7.07 6.23 1.81
C VAL A 99 7.93 6.69 2.98
N VAL A 100 7.92 5.92 4.06
CA VAL A 100 8.69 6.21 5.28
C VAL A 100 9.70 5.10 5.51
N GLY A 101 10.91 5.49 5.83
CA GLY A 101 11.96 4.52 6.10
C GLY A 101 13.23 5.14 6.63
N GLN A 102 14.31 4.41 6.46
CA GLN A 102 15.65 4.82 6.85
C GLN A 102 16.54 4.98 5.62
N SER A 103 17.44 5.92 5.69
CA SER A 103 18.45 6.18 4.67
C SER A 103 19.81 6.41 5.31
N SER A 104 20.87 6.05 4.60
CA SER A 104 22.21 6.41 4.99
C SER A 104 22.60 7.73 4.35
N VAL A 105 23.00 8.69 5.17
CA VAL A 105 23.54 9.96 4.69
C VAL A 105 25.04 9.97 4.90
N PRO A 106 25.85 10.26 3.86
CA PRO A 106 27.27 10.48 4.05
C PRO A 106 27.47 11.68 4.98
N ASN A 107 28.25 11.49 6.04
CA ASN A 107 28.54 12.57 6.97
C ASN A 107 29.38 13.64 6.27
N VAL A 108 28.78 14.81 6.03
CA VAL A 108 29.36 15.93 5.27
C VAL A 108 30.55 16.60 6.02
N LYS A 109 30.75 16.31 7.30
CA LYS A 109 31.83 16.88 8.10
C LYS A 109 33.03 15.94 8.26
N GLY A 110 33.82 15.76 7.23
CA GLY A 110 35.27 15.47 7.28
C GLY A 110 35.73 14.16 7.96
N LYS A 111 34.85 13.32 8.47
CA LYS A 111 35.19 11.98 8.97
C LYS A 111 34.67 10.94 7.99
N LYS A 112 35.58 10.39 7.21
CA LYS A 112 35.30 9.49 6.08
C LYS A 112 34.55 8.20 6.39
N ASP A 113 34.25 7.87 7.65
CA ASP A 113 33.82 6.53 8.04
C ASP A 113 32.56 6.48 8.91
N LYS A 114 31.81 7.57 9.08
CA LYS A 114 30.54 7.53 9.79
C LYS A 114 29.36 7.63 8.81
N ILE A 115 28.77 6.49 8.51
CA ILE A 115 27.44 6.43 7.91
C ILE A 115 26.44 6.74 9.03
N THR A 116 25.72 7.84 8.90
CA THR A 116 24.64 8.18 9.81
C THR A 116 23.33 7.70 9.23
N LEU A 117 22.62 6.86 9.96
CA LEU A 117 21.23 6.49 9.61
C LEU A 117 20.30 7.62 10.03
N CYS A 118 19.45 8.03 9.14
CA CYS A 118 18.40 9.02 9.39
C CYS A 118 17.05 8.51 8.90
N GLY A 119 15.98 9.01 9.50
CA GLY A 119 14.65 8.84 8.95
C GLY A 119 14.54 9.55 7.60
N ARG A 120 13.80 8.96 6.67
CA ARG A 120 13.51 9.57 5.37
C ARG A 120 12.06 9.41 5.02
N ILE A 121 11.49 10.50 4.52
CA ILE A 121 10.11 10.57 4.07
C ILE A 121 10.12 11.04 2.62
N VAL A 122 9.51 10.25 1.75
CA VAL A 122 9.39 10.57 0.32
C VAL A 122 7.93 10.53 -0.07
N VAL A 123 7.46 11.55 -0.77
CA VAL A 123 6.12 11.60 -1.38
C VAL A 123 6.27 11.43 -2.89
N ILE A 124 5.54 10.50 -3.44
CA ILE A 124 5.58 10.13 -4.85
C ILE A 124 4.17 10.22 -5.42
N ASN A 125 4.02 10.92 -6.53
CA ASN A 125 2.73 11.03 -7.21
C ASN A 125 2.47 9.84 -8.16
N ARG A 126 1.24 9.73 -8.66
CA ARG A 126 0.82 8.68 -9.60
C ARG A 126 1.61 8.68 -10.93
N GLY A 127 2.27 9.78 -11.26
CA GLY A 127 3.16 9.87 -12.42
C GLY A 127 4.58 9.36 -12.18
N GLY A 128 4.87 8.79 -10.99
CA GLY A 128 6.18 8.28 -10.63
C GLY A 128 7.22 9.38 -10.32
N ARG A 129 6.75 10.59 -9.99
CA ARG A 129 7.63 11.72 -9.65
C ARG A 129 7.70 11.90 -8.14
N ILE A 130 8.90 12.09 -7.63
CA ILE A 130 9.13 12.49 -6.25
C ILE A 130 8.70 13.97 -6.10
N VAL A 131 7.72 14.20 -5.25
CA VAL A 131 7.17 15.54 -4.95
C VAL A 131 7.87 16.14 -3.73
N THR A 132 8.17 15.30 -2.76
CA THR A 132 8.80 15.69 -1.50
C THR A 132 9.82 14.63 -1.09
N ASP A 133 10.98 15.08 -0.59
CA ASP A 133 12.04 14.21 -0.06
C ASP A 133 12.64 14.90 1.18
N ILE A 134 12.36 14.36 2.34
CA ILE A 134 12.74 14.93 3.63
C ILE A 134 13.56 13.92 4.41
N TYR A 135 14.69 14.37 4.93
CA TYR A 135 15.51 13.63 5.88
C TYR A 135 15.22 14.13 7.28
N ALA A 136 14.74 13.23 8.15
CA ALA A 136 14.47 13.50 9.55
C ALA A 136 15.55 12.83 10.40
N GLY A 137 16.25 13.58 11.18
CA GLY A 137 17.31 13.12 12.08
C GLY A 137 18.24 14.25 12.44
N ASP A 138 18.99 14.04 13.50
CA ASP A 138 19.99 14.99 13.96
C ASP A 138 21.09 15.13 12.89
N GLN A 139 20.97 16.15 12.08
CA GLN A 139 22.09 16.61 11.26
C GLN A 139 23.10 17.19 12.26
N GLY A 140 23.79 16.30 12.97
CA GLY A 140 24.71 16.62 14.04
C GLY A 140 25.37 18.00 13.88
N SER A 141 24.88 18.88 14.70
CA SER A 141 25.48 20.19 14.96
C SER A 141 26.97 20.07 15.30
#